data_942dbc40632d48bc7b03153aef05282f
#
_entry.id   942dbc40632d48bc7b03153aef05282f
#
_cell.length_a   1.000
_cell.length_b   1.000
_cell.length_c   1.000
_cell.angle_alpha   90.00
_cell.angle_beta   90.00
_cell.angle_gamma   90.00
#
_symmetry.space_group_name_H-M   'P 1'
#
loop_
_entity.id
_entity.type
_entity.pdbx_description
1 polymer ?
#
loop_
_entity_poly.entity_id
_entity_poly.type
_entity_poly.pdbx_seq_one_letter_code
_entity_poly.pdbx_strand_id
1 'polypeptide(L)'
;MSAPRSVLAGLIGAGIQASRTPALHEREGDAQGIRYLYRLIDLDLLGKSADDLEFLLAAASDLGFTGLNVTFPCKQAIIPLLDELSAEARGIGAVNTVVLRDGRRIGHNTDCLGFAEGFRRGLADAPRQRVVQMGAGGAGSAVAHALLAEGVERLALFDVDPARAQALADNLNQHFGAPRALAGSDLAGALGDAQGLVNTTPVGMAKLPGMPVPAELLRADLWVAEVIYFPLETELLRQARALGCRTLDGGTMAVFQAVKAFELFSGVAADAARMQAHFASLGD
;
A
#
# COMPACT_ATOMS: atom_id res chain seq x y z
N MET A 1 23.44 31.08 -8.44
CA MET A 1 23.15 29.83 -7.68
C MET A 1 21.64 29.79 -7.50
N SER A 2 20.94 28.81 -8.05
CA SER A 2 19.50 28.65 -7.78
C SER A 2 19.32 28.36 -6.29
N ALA A 3 18.24 28.88 -5.68
CA ALA A 3 17.90 28.57 -4.29
C ALA A 3 17.79 27.04 -4.14
N PRO A 4 18.25 26.46 -3.01
CA PRO A 4 18.13 25.03 -2.78
C PRO A 4 16.64 24.65 -2.86
N ARG A 5 16.33 23.64 -3.65
CA ARG A 5 14.97 23.11 -3.80
C ARG A 5 14.45 22.64 -2.42
N SER A 6 13.26 23.05 -2.05
CA SER A 6 12.64 22.62 -0.79
C SER A 6 11.32 21.91 -1.06
N VAL A 7 11.03 20.89 -0.26
CA VAL A 7 9.80 20.11 -0.29
C VAL A 7 9.26 20.03 1.14
N LEU A 8 8.00 20.38 1.30
CA LEU A 8 7.25 20.12 2.54
C LEU A 8 6.17 19.09 2.22
N ALA A 9 6.29 17.91 2.79
CA ALA A 9 5.34 16.83 2.61
C ALA A 9 4.85 16.30 3.96
N GLY A 10 3.87 15.44 3.96
CA GLY A 10 3.37 14.85 5.19
C GLY A 10 2.60 13.55 5.00
N LEU A 11 2.24 12.93 6.13
CA LEU A 11 1.34 11.79 6.20
C LEU A 11 0.14 12.19 7.05
N ILE A 12 -1.07 11.98 6.52
CA ILE A 12 -2.32 12.17 7.25
C ILE A 12 -3.00 10.83 7.51
N GLY A 13 -3.42 10.59 8.75
CA GLY A 13 -4.12 9.36 9.17
C GLY A 13 -4.20 9.26 10.68
N ALA A 14 -4.76 8.17 11.20
CA ALA A 14 -4.94 7.90 12.62
C ALA A 14 -3.86 6.95 13.15
N GLY A 15 -3.28 7.26 14.33
CA GLY A 15 -2.30 6.41 15.02
C GLY A 15 -0.99 6.21 14.28
N ILE A 16 -0.49 7.23 13.60
CA ILE A 16 0.63 7.15 12.65
C ILE A 16 2.01 7.48 13.23
N GLN A 17 2.13 7.67 14.54
CA GLN A 17 3.38 8.15 15.17
C GLN A 17 4.59 7.23 14.95
N ALA A 18 4.37 5.93 14.79
CA ALA A 18 5.43 4.96 14.52
C ALA A 18 5.80 4.83 13.02
N SER A 19 5.27 5.70 12.15
CA SER A 19 5.55 5.64 10.72
C SER A 19 7.02 5.92 10.41
N ARG A 20 7.63 5.08 9.59
CA ARG A 20 9.01 5.23 9.10
C ARG A 20 9.10 6.13 7.85
N THR A 21 7.96 6.53 7.31
CA THR A 21 7.89 7.35 6.07
C THR A 21 8.67 8.67 6.19
N PRO A 22 8.61 9.43 7.32
CA PRO A 22 9.41 10.65 7.45
C PRO A 22 10.90 10.39 7.25
N ALA A 23 11.45 9.40 7.96
CA ALA A 23 12.88 9.06 7.88
C ALA A 23 13.29 8.67 6.45
N LEU A 24 12.45 7.91 5.73
CA LEU A 24 12.73 7.51 4.34
C LEU A 24 12.81 8.73 3.41
N HIS A 25 11.84 9.63 3.50
CA HIS A 25 11.78 10.78 2.61
C HIS A 25 12.85 11.83 2.92
N GLU A 26 13.05 12.15 4.20
CA GLU A 26 14.01 13.17 4.62
C GLU A 26 15.45 12.74 4.28
N ARG A 27 15.81 11.48 4.57
CA ARG A 27 17.15 10.98 4.22
C ARG A 27 17.41 10.93 2.72
N GLU A 28 16.41 10.58 1.92
CA GLU A 28 16.54 10.63 0.47
C GLU A 28 16.68 12.08 -0.02
N GLY A 29 15.93 13.01 0.58
CA GLY A 29 16.07 14.44 0.33
C GLY A 29 17.49 14.94 0.63
N ASP A 30 18.03 14.61 1.80
CA ASP A 30 19.41 14.98 2.21
C ASP A 30 20.44 14.44 1.21
N ALA A 31 20.32 13.17 0.80
CA ALA A 31 21.23 12.54 -0.15
C ALA A 31 21.22 13.21 -1.54
N GLN A 32 20.11 13.86 -1.90
CA GLN A 32 19.94 14.58 -3.16
C GLN A 32 20.10 16.10 -3.03
N GLY A 33 20.47 16.61 -1.86
CA GLY A 33 20.62 18.05 -1.62
C GLY A 33 19.31 18.84 -1.64
N ILE A 34 18.19 18.18 -1.36
CA ILE A 34 16.86 18.77 -1.27
C ILE A 34 16.56 19.03 0.22
N ARG A 35 16.15 20.24 0.55
CA ARG A 35 15.59 20.51 1.90
C ARG A 35 14.22 19.85 1.99
N TYR A 36 14.18 18.64 2.51
CA TYR A 36 12.96 17.86 2.61
C TYR A 36 12.49 17.81 4.06
N LEU A 37 11.29 18.26 4.34
CA LEU A 37 10.62 18.13 5.63
C LEU A 37 9.37 17.28 5.46
N TYR A 38 9.21 16.34 6.39
CA TYR A 38 8.07 15.44 6.38
C TYR A 38 7.34 15.45 7.72
N ARG A 39 6.06 15.83 7.73
CA ARG A 39 5.25 15.99 8.94
C ARG A 39 4.21 14.90 9.07
N LEU A 40 4.03 14.40 10.30
CA LEU A 40 2.90 13.54 10.65
C LEU A 40 1.73 14.41 11.07
N ILE A 41 0.59 14.25 10.39
CA ILE A 41 -0.70 14.88 10.69
C ILE A 41 -1.58 13.78 11.27
N ASP A 42 -1.33 13.46 12.56
CA ASP A 42 -2.00 12.37 13.26
C ASP A 42 -3.37 12.83 13.78
N LEU A 43 -4.42 12.25 13.22
CA LEU A 43 -5.80 12.61 13.55
C LEU A 43 -6.10 12.35 15.03
N ASP A 44 -5.59 11.25 15.61
CA ASP A 44 -5.82 10.91 17.01
C ASP A 44 -5.21 11.96 17.94
N LEU A 45 -3.98 12.41 17.65
CA LEU A 45 -3.33 13.46 18.46
C LEU A 45 -4.00 14.84 18.29
N LEU A 46 -4.59 15.10 17.14
CA LEU A 46 -5.27 16.36 16.85
C LEU A 46 -6.71 16.38 17.36
N GLY A 47 -7.25 15.24 17.84
CA GLY A 47 -8.67 15.09 18.17
C GLY A 47 -9.58 15.30 16.96
N LYS A 48 -9.13 14.84 15.77
CA LYS A 48 -9.80 15.00 14.49
C LYS A 48 -10.19 13.65 13.88
N SER A 49 -11.03 13.71 12.85
CA SER A 49 -11.50 12.54 12.11
C SER A 49 -11.33 12.72 10.60
N ALA A 50 -11.81 11.76 9.82
CA ALA A 50 -11.86 11.88 8.37
C ALA A 50 -12.80 13.04 7.90
N ASP A 51 -13.73 13.48 8.72
CA ASP A 51 -14.63 14.60 8.41
C ASP A 51 -13.89 15.96 8.38
N ASP A 52 -12.72 16.04 9.01
CA ASP A 52 -11.88 17.23 9.01
C ASP A 52 -10.94 17.34 7.79
N LEU A 53 -10.97 16.37 6.86
CA LEU A 53 -10.02 16.30 5.74
C LEU A 53 -10.06 17.54 4.84
N GLU A 54 -11.23 18.10 4.59
CA GLU A 54 -11.34 19.31 3.76
C GLU A 54 -10.56 20.48 4.37
N PHE A 55 -10.74 20.71 5.68
CA PHE A 55 -10.00 21.74 6.41
C PHE A 55 -8.49 21.47 6.41
N LEU A 56 -8.08 20.22 6.67
CA LEU A 56 -6.66 19.85 6.73
C LEU A 56 -5.97 19.96 5.36
N LEU A 57 -6.67 19.61 4.27
CA LEU A 57 -6.17 19.79 2.90
C LEU A 57 -6.03 21.27 2.52
N ALA A 58 -7.01 22.08 2.88
CA ALA A 58 -6.93 23.53 2.65
C ALA A 58 -5.74 24.13 3.41
N ALA A 59 -5.63 23.83 4.71
CA ALA A 59 -4.50 24.28 5.53
C ALA A 59 -3.14 23.83 4.97
N ALA A 60 -3.01 22.57 4.53
CA ALA A 60 -1.78 22.09 3.91
C ALA A 60 -1.43 22.84 2.63
N SER A 61 -2.42 23.13 1.78
CA SER A 61 -2.23 23.94 0.57
C SER A 61 -1.75 25.35 0.90
N ASP A 62 -2.40 26.02 1.86
CA ASP A 62 -2.06 27.40 2.28
C ASP A 62 -0.67 27.49 2.94
N LEU A 63 -0.26 26.44 3.65
CA LEU A 63 1.06 26.33 4.28
C LEU A 63 2.17 25.89 3.33
N GLY A 64 1.86 25.65 2.05
CA GLY A 64 2.83 25.33 1.01
C GLY A 64 3.32 23.89 1.01
N PHE A 65 2.51 22.95 1.49
CA PHE A 65 2.80 21.53 1.28
C PHE A 65 2.79 21.22 -0.22
N THR A 66 3.77 20.43 -0.65
CA THR A 66 3.84 19.91 -2.03
C THR A 66 3.00 18.65 -2.21
N GLY A 67 2.68 17.97 -1.11
CA GLY A 67 1.79 16.82 -1.12
C GLY A 67 1.69 16.11 0.21
N LEU A 68 0.74 15.19 0.27
CA LEU A 68 0.43 14.40 1.46
C LEU A 68 0.30 12.92 1.09
N ASN A 69 0.97 12.05 1.82
CA ASN A 69 0.54 10.66 1.89
C ASN A 69 -0.70 10.55 2.77
N VAL A 70 -1.54 9.57 2.47
CA VAL A 70 -2.84 9.37 3.11
C VAL A 70 -2.97 7.90 3.53
N THR A 71 -3.31 7.67 4.80
CA THR A 71 -3.52 6.32 5.30
C THR A 71 -4.86 6.19 6.02
N PHE A 72 -5.07 5.05 6.69
CA PHE A 72 -6.33 4.80 7.42
C PHE A 72 -6.67 5.94 8.40
N PRO A 73 -7.93 6.38 8.48
CA PRO A 73 -9.12 5.93 7.73
C PRO A 73 -9.40 6.74 6.45
N CYS A 74 -8.47 7.57 5.99
CA CYS A 74 -8.71 8.68 5.06
C CYS A 74 -8.69 8.30 3.57
N LYS A 75 -8.18 7.10 3.18
CA LYS A 75 -7.88 6.76 1.76
C LYS A 75 -9.07 6.86 0.80
N GLN A 76 -10.27 6.58 1.26
CA GLN A 76 -11.50 6.71 0.47
C GLN A 76 -12.20 8.06 0.71
N ALA A 77 -12.23 8.50 1.97
CA ALA A 77 -12.89 9.75 2.36
C ALA A 77 -12.29 11.00 1.68
N ILE A 78 -11.01 10.93 1.28
CA ILE A 78 -10.33 12.07 0.63
C ILE A 78 -10.73 12.24 -0.84
N ILE A 79 -11.22 11.21 -1.51
CA ILE A 79 -11.50 11.21 -2.96
C ILE A 79 -12.42 12.37 -3.41
N PRO A 80 -13.57 12.62 -2.75
CA PRO A 80 -14.48 13.70 -3.16
C PRO A 80 -13.90 15.11 -2.99
N LEU A 81 -12.76 15.24 -2.29
CA LEU A 81 -12.07 16.52 -2.03
C LEU A 81 -10.96 16.82 -3.05
N LEU A 82 -10.75 15.93 -4.04
CA LEU A 82 -9.69 16.01 -5.02
C LEU A 82 -10.21 16.48 -6.38
N ASP A 83 -9.39 17.26 -7.08
CA ASP A 83 -9.73 17.79 -8.41
C ASP A 83 -9.53 16.75 -9.51
N GLU A 84 -8.57 15.83 -9.30
CA GLU A 84 -8.22 14.81 -10.29
C GLU A 84 -7.73 13.53 -9.61
N LEU A 85 -7.97 12.39 -10.25
CA LEU A 85 -7.41 11.09 -9.88
C LEU A 85 -6.57 10.53 -11.00
N SER A 86 -5.43 9.93 -10.67
CA SER A 86 -4.69 9.09 -11.60
C SER A 86 -5.55 7.90 -12.06
N ALA A 87 -5.17 7.27 -13.16
CA ALA A 87 -5.90 6.11 -13.68
C ALA A 87 -5.98 4.97 -12.65
N GLU A 88 -4.86 4.70 -11.97
CA GLU A 88 -4.77 3.69 -10.93
C GLU A 88 -5.64 4.03 -9.72
N ALA A 89 -5.56 5.27 -9.20
CA ALA A 89 -6.35 5.69 -8.04
C ALA A 89 -7.86 5.60 -8.33
N ARG A 90 -8.26 5.93 -9.56
CA ARG A 90 -9.65 5.82 -10.02
C ARG A 90 -10.11 4.36 -10.09
N GLY A 91 -9.29 3.48 -10.68
CA GLY A 91 -9.60 2.05 -10.80
C GLY A 91 -9.63 1.34 -9.46
N ILE A 92 -8.79 1.77 -8.51
CA ILE A 92 -8.71 1.19 -7.15
C ILE A 92 -9.82 1.71 -6.24
N GLY A 93 -10.31 2.94 -6.46
CA GLY A 93 -11.26 3.59 -5.55
C GLY A 93 -10.64 3.99 -4.21
N ALA A 94 -9.32 4.20 -4.15
CA ALA A 94 -8.61 4.65 -2.95
C ALA A 94 -7.37 5.47 -3.33
N VAL A 95 -7.08 6.49 -2.52
CA VAL A 95 -5.93 7.38 -2.66
C VAL A 95 -5.03 7.25 -1.44
N ASN A 96 -3.73 7.02 -1.65
CA ASN A 96 -2.73 7.06 -0.58
C ASN A 96 -1.73 8.20 -0.74
N THR A 97 -1.80 8.97 -1.82
CA THR A 97 -0.87 10.07 -2.11
C THR A 97 -1.62 11.20 -2.83
N VAL A 98 -1.56 12.40 -2.29
CA VAL A 98 -2.13 13.62 -2.88
C VAL A 98 -0.99 14.57 -3.23
N VAL A 99 -0.90 14.98 -4.49
CA VAL A 99 0.00 16.05 -4.95
C VAL A 99 -0.75 17.37 -4.89
N LEU A 100 -0.14 18.36 -4.26
CA LEU A 100 -0.64 19.73 -4.17
C LEU A 100 0.23 20.60 -5.09
N ARG A 101 -0.30 20.99 -6.25
CA ARG A 101 0.44 21.74 -7.25
C ARG A 101 -0.47 22.66 -8.06
N ASP A 102 -0.04 23.91 -8.23
CA ASP A 102 -0.76 24.90 -9.06
C ASP A 102 -2.23 25.07 -8.64
N GLY A 103 -2.48 25.03 -7.32
CA GLY A 103 -3.83 25.15 -6.75
C GLY A 103 -4.71 23.91 -6.94
N ARG A 104 -4.16 22.79 -7.48
CA ARG A 104 -4.87 21.54 -7.71
C ARG A 104 -4.46 20.46 -6.72
N ARG A 105 -5.40 19.57 -6.41
CA ARG A 105 -5.28 18.40 -5.55
C ARG A 105 -5.40 17.15 -6.42
N ILE A 106 -4.29 16.47 -6.70
CA ILE A 106 -4.24 15.30 -7.59
C ILE A 106 -3.99 14.03 -6.79
N GLY A 107 -4.93 13.09 -6.83
CA GLY A 107 -4.87 11.83 -6.09
C GLY A 107 -4.20 10.71 -6.87
N HIS A 108 -3.29 9.99 -6.18
CA HIS A 108 -2.58 8.82 -6.71
C HIS A 108 -2.71 7.65 -5.75
N ASN A 109 -2.42 6.44 -6.26
CA ASN A 109 -2.25 5.25 -5.42
C ASN A 109 -0.88 4.65 -5.63
N THR A 110 0.08 5.00 -4.76
CA THR A 110 1.44 4.48 -4.81
C THR A 110 1.58 3.12 -4.13
N ASP A 111 0.61 2.65 -3.34
CA ASP A 111 0.59 1.31 -2.76
C ASP A 111 0.53 0.23 -3.86
N CYS A 112 -0.33 0.43 -4.85
CA CYS A 112 -0.44 -0.43 -6.02
C CYS A 112 0.90 -0.55 -6.76
N LEU A 113 1.53 0.60 -7.04
CA LEU A 113 2.82 0.65 -7.73
C LEU A 113 3.94 0.00 -6.91
N GLY A 114 3.93 0.22 -5.58
CA GLY A 114 4.89 -0.37 -4.65
C GLY A 114 4.78 -1.89 -4.59
N PHE A 115 3.56 -2.42 -4.48
CA PHE A 115 3.34 -3.86 -4.49
C PHE A 115 3.73 -4.48 -5.83
N ALA A 116 3.31 -3.90 -6.96
CA ALA A 116 3.65 -4.40 -8.29
C ALA A 116 5.17 -4.48 -8.50
N GLU A 117 5.92 -3.48 -8.07
CA GLU A 117 7.38 -3.48 -8.17
C GLU A 117 8.00 -4.57 -7.28
N GLY A 118 7.51 -4.73 -6.04
CA GLY A 118 7.95 -5.81 -5.15
C GLY A 118 7.67 -7.19 -5.75
N PHE A 119 6.48 -7.37 -6.31
CA PHE A 119 6.07 -8.62 -6.94
C PHE A 119 6.95 -8.97 -8.15
N ARG A 120 7.23 -8.00 -9.02
CA ARG A 120 8.13 -8.19 -10.18
C ARG A 120 9.55 -8.57 -9.77
N ARG A 121 10.06 -8.05 -8.66
CA ARG A 121 11.43 -8.34 -8.18
C ARG A 121 11.52 -9.65 -7.41
N GLY A 122 10.56 -9.92 -6.51
CA GLY A 122 10.61 -11.07 -5.62
C GLY A 122 9.95 -12.33 -6.18
N LEU A 123 8.95 -12.17 -7.05
CA LEU A 123 8.07 -13.24 -7.54
C LEU A 123 7.88 -13.19 -9.07
N ALA A 124 8.91 -12.76 -9.83
CA ALA A 124 8.85 -12.52 -11.27
C ALA A 124 8.29 -13.72 -12.07
N ASP A 125 8.75 -14.91 -11.76
CA ASP A 125 8.44 -16.19 -12.39
C ASP A 125 7.41 -17.02 -11.60
N ALA A 126 6.77 -16.44 -10.59
CA ALA A 126 5.75 -17.11 -9.82
C ALA A 126 4.50 -17.41 -10.68
N PRO A 127 3.88 -18.59 -10.53
CA PRO A 127 2.66 -18.92 -11.26
C PRO A 127 1.51 -18.01 -10.82
N ARG A 128 0.64 -17.60 -11.77
CA ARG A 128 -0.36 -16.55 -11.59
C ARG A 128 -1.77 -16.94 -11.98
N GLN A 129 -2.02 -18.27 -12.14
CA GLN A 129 -3.33 -18.74 -12.61
C GLN A 129 -4.42 -18.49 -11.56
N ARG A 130 -4.16 -18.82 -10.29
CA ARG A 130 -5.13 -18.65 -9.20
C ARG A 130 -4.43 -18.13 -7.95
N VAL A 131 -4.92 -17.02 -7.46
CA VAL A 131 -4.39 -16.35 -6.27
C VAL A 131 -5.52 -16.11 -5.29
N VAL A 132 -5.24 -16.33 -4.01
CA VAL A 132 -6.14 -15.99 -2.90
C VAL A 132 -5.62 -14.76 -2.21
N GLN A 133 -6.48 -13.78 -1.98
CA GLN A 133 -6.17 -12.59 -1.19
C GLN A 133 -7.07 -12.51 0.02
N MET A 134 -6.46 -12.32 1.18
CA MET A 134 -7.12 -12.03 2.44
C MET A 134 -7.15 -10.52 2.66
N GLY A 135 -8.36 -9.95 2.84
CA GLY A 135 -8.60 -8.53 3.03
C GLY A 135 -9.01 -7.79 1.76
N ALA A 136 -10.09 -7.02 1.87
CA ALA A 136 -10.66 -6.17 0.81
C ALA A 136 -10.75 -4.69 1.23
N GLY A 137 -9.93 -4.25 2.18
CA GLY A 137 -9.79 -2.85 2.59
C GLY A 137 -8.94 -2.02 1.61
N GLY A 138 -8.54 -0.81 2.02
CA GLY A 138 -7.79 0.10 1.14
C GLY A 138 -6.46 -0.46 0.62
N ALA A 139 -5.68 -1.18 1.44
CA ALA A 139 -4.48 -1.88 0.97
C ALA A 139 -4.85 -3.06 0.07
N GLY A 140 -5.90 -3.82 0.45
CA GLY A 140 -6.40 -4.94 -0.34
C GLY A 140 -6.86 -4.53 -1.74
N SER A 141 -7.53 -3.40 -1.88
CA SER A 141 -7.95 -2.87 -3.19
C SER A 141 -6.73 -2.55 -4.07
N ALA A 142 -5.71 -1.92 -3.51
CA ALA A 142 -4.48 -1.59 -4.23
C ALA A 142 -3.72 -2.84 -4.69
N VAL A 143 -3.60 -3.84 -3.80
CA VAL A 143 -2.90 -5.09 -4.08
C VAL A 143 -3.66 -5.95 -5.09
N ALA A 144 -4.99 -6.07 -4.95
CA ALA A 144 -5.83 -6.81 -5.89
C ALA A 144 -5.73 -6.21 -7.31
N HIS A 145 -5.76 -4.88 -7.43
CA HIS A 145 -5.54 -4.19 -8.70
C HIS A 145 -4.15 -4.50 -9.28
N ALA A 146 -3.10 -4.42 -8.44
CA ALA A 146 -1.73 -4.74 -8.86
C ALA A 146 -1.59 -6.19 -9.35
N LEU A 147 -2.14 -7.16 -8.62
CA LEU A 147 -2.11 -8.57 -8.98
C LEU A 147 -2.76 -8.83 -10.35
N LEU A 148 -3.92 -8.24 -10.61
CA LEU A 148 -4.60 -8.37 -11.90
C LEU A 148 -3.82 -7.68 -13.02
N ALA A 149 -3.23 -6.50 -12.77
CA ALA A 149 -2.38 -5.80 -13.72
C ALA A 149 -1.09 -6.58 -14.03
N GLU A 150 -0.53 -7.28 -13.03
CA GLU A 150 0.64 -8.17 -13.18
C GLU A 150 0.31 -9.54 -13.79
N GLY A 151 -0.92 -9.76 -14.24
CA GLY A 151 -1.30 -10.94 -15.01
C GLY A 151 -1.87 -12.10 -14.20
N VAL A 152 -2.30 -11.90 -12.95
CA VAL A 152 -3.08 -12.92 -12.24
C VAL A 152 -4.37 -13.20 -12.99
N GLU A 153 -4.62 -14.45 -13.36
CA GLU A 153 -5.76 -14.83 -14.19
C GLU A 153 -7.06 -14.86 -13.39
N ARG A 154 -7.02 -15.42 -12.17
CA ARG A 154 -8.16 -15.51 -11.25
C ARG A 154 -7.75 -15.13 -9.84
N LEU A 155 -8.46 -14.19 -9.25
CA LEU A 155 -8.23 -13.69 -7.91
C LEU A 155 -9.46 -13.95 -7.03
N ALA A 156 -9.32 -14.80 -6.01
CA ALA A 156 -10.33 -15.03 -5.00
C ALA A 156 -10.10 -14.10 -3.80
N LEU A 157 -11.08 -13.30 -3.47
CA LEU A 157 -11.05 -12.29 -2.42
C LEU A 157 -11.82 -12.76 -1.20
N PHE A 158 -11.20 -12.70 -0.03
CA PHE A 158 -11.83 -13.02 1.25
C PHE A 158 -11.71 -11.83 2.19
N ASP A 159 -12.79 -11.50 2.86
CA ASP A 159 -12.82 -10.47 3.92
C ASP A 159 -13.76 -10.94 5.04
N VAL A 160 -13.57 -10.44 6.26
CA VAL A 160 -14.48 -10.68 7.38
C VAL A 160 -15.88 -10.12 7.09
N ASP A 161 -15.95 -9.11 6.23
CA ASP A 161 -17.17 -8.59 5.64
C ASP A 161 -17.28 -9.06 4.16
N PRO A 162 -18.09 -10.09 3.87
CA PRO A 162 -18.24 -10.60 2.51
C PRO A 162 -18.73 -9.55 1.49
N ALA A 163 -19.46 -8.54 1.94
CA ALA A 163 -19.95 -7.48 1.08
C ALA A 163 -18.79 -6.61 0.55
N ARG A 164 -17.74 -6.42 1.35
CA ARG A 164 -16.52 -5.72 0.89
C ARG A 164 -15.78 -6.52 -0.18
N ALA A 165 -15.64 -7.83 0.03
CA ALA A 165 -15.00 -8.71 -0.97
C ALA A 165 -15.77 -8.69 -2.29
N GLN A 166 -17.10 -8.74 -2.23
CA GLN A 166 -17.97 -8.68 -3.42
C GLN A 166 -17.84 -7.32 -4.13
N ALA A 167 -17.94 -6.22 -3.39
CA ALA A 167 -17.83 -4.87 -3.96
C ALA A 167 -16.46 -4.64 -4.65
N LEU A 168 -15.38 -5.15 -4.04
CA LEU A 168 -14.06 -5.10 -4.64
C LEU A 168 -13.97 -5.96 -5.92
N ALA A 169 -14.51 -7.18 -5.91
CA ALA A 169 -14.55 -8.04 -7.08
C ALA A 169 -15.30 -7.38 -8.25
N ASP A 170 -16.46 -6.79 -7.98
CA ASP A 170 -17.29 -6.11 -8.98
C ASP A 170 -16.55 -4.91 -9.60
N ASN A 171 -15.92 -4.09 -8.73
CA ASN A 171 -15.11 -2.94 -9.18
C ASN A 171 -13.94 -3.37 -10.08
N LEU A 172 -13.18 -4.39 -9.67
CA LEU A 172 -12.05 -4.91 -10.43
C LEU A 172 -12.51 -5.49 -11.78
N ASN A 173 -13.59 -6.28 -11.79
CA ASN A 173 -14.13 -6.86 -13.02
C ASN A 173 -14.64 -5.79 -13.99
N GLN A 174 -15.25 -4.73 -13.47
CA GLN A 174 -15.66 -3.58 -14.28
C GLN A 174 -14.43 -2.85 -14.85
N HIS A 175 -13.42 -2.60 -14.01
CA HIS A 175 -12.20 -1.88 -14.43
C HIS A 175 -11.41 -2.63 -15.50
N PHE A 176 -11.21 -3.94 -15.32
CA PHE A 176 -10.42 -4.78 -16.24
C PHE A 176 -11.25 -5.33 -17.41
N GLY A 177 -12.57 -5.12 -17.43
CA GLY A 177 -13.45 -5.58 -18.49
C GLY A 177 -13.57 -7.11 -18.60
N ALA A 178 -13.26 -7.86 -17.52
CA ALA A 178 -13.26 -9.31 -17.50
C ALA A 178 -13.54 -9.86 -16.09
N PRO A 179 -14.27 -10.98 -15.95
CA PRO A 179 -14.64 -11.59 -14.67
C PRO A 179 -13.45 -12.38 -14.06
N ARG A 180 -12.40 -11.68 -13.64
CA ARG A 180 -11.17 -12.26 -13.11
C ARG A 180 -11.12 -12.28 -11.58
N ALA A 181 -11.89 -11.42 -10.90
CA ALA A 181 -11.99 -11.34 -9.45
C ALA A 181 -13.33 -11.93 -8.99
N LEU A 182 -13.33 -12.63 -7.85
CA LEU A 182 -14.53 -13.19 -7.24
C LEU A 182 -14.44 -13.12 -5.72
N ALA A 183 -15.56 -12.88 -5.06
CA ALA A 183 -15.66 -13.04 -3.62
C ALA A 183 -15.74 -14.53 -3.28
N GLY A 184 -14.81 -15.00 -2.43
CA GLY A 184 -14.74 -16.39 -2.01
C GLY A 184 -15.61 -16.67 -0.79
N SER A 185 -16.16 -17.89 -0.73
CA SER A 185 -16.93 -18.39 0.43
C SER A 185 -16.32 -19.67 1.02
N ASP A 186 -15.51 -20.41 0.26
CA ASP A 186 -14.77 -21.59 0.70
C ASP A 186 -13.27 -21.33 0.61
N LEU A 187 -12.67 -20.95 1.73
CA LEU A 187 -11.24 -20.64 1.81
C LEU A 187 -10.37 -21.89 1.58
N ALA A 188 -10.77 -23.03 2.15
CA ALA A 188 -9.98 -24.26 2.04
C ALA A 188 -9.93 -24.76 0.58
N GLY A 189 -11.07 -24.80 -0.09
CA GLY A 189 -11.14 -25.15 -1.50
C GLY A 189 -10.37 -24.17 -2.39
N ALA A 190 -10.50 -22.86 -2.15
CA ALA A 190 -9.79 -21.84 -2.91
C ALA A 190 -8.27 -21.95 -2.75
N LEU A 191 -7.77 -22.15 -1.52
CA LEU A 191 -6.34 -22.36 -1.26
C LEU A 191 -5.84 -23.69 -1.79
N GLY A 192 -6.69 -24.75 -1.77
CA GLY A 192 -6.35 -26.07 -2.35
C GLY A 192 -5.90 -25.97 -3.81
N ASP A 193 -6.48 -25.08 -4.58
CA ASP A 193 -6.22 -24.88 -6.01
C ASP A 193 -5.29 -23.69 -6.33
N ALA A 194 -4.95 -22.87 -5.34
CA ALA A 194 -4.17 -21.65 -5.54
C ALA A 194 -2.68 -21.91 -5.74
N GLN A 195 -2.00 -21.02 -6.43
CA GLN A 195 -0.56 -20.93 -6.51
C GLN A 195 0.01 -19.83 -5.61
N GLY A 196 -0.84 -18.87 -5.19
CA GLY A 196 -0.41 -17.78 -4.34
C GLY A 196 -1.43 -17.39 -3.28
N LEU A 197 -0.90 -16.94 -2.15
CA LEU A 197 -1.66 -16.35 -1.05
C LEU A 197 -1.11 -14.97 -0.73
N VAL A 198 -1.99 -13.98 -0.62
CA VAL A 198 -1.62 -12.62 -0.24
C VAL A 198 -2.41 -12.17 0.99
N ASN A 199 -1.69 -11.74 2.04
CA ASN A 199 -2.32 -11.13 3.20
C ASN A 199 -2.31 -9.60 3.07
N THR A 200 -3.48 -9.00 3.06
CA THR A 200 -3.69 -7.55 3.11
C THR A 200 -4.54 -7.13 4.31
N THR A 201 -4.73 -8.05 5.26
CA THR A 201 -5.40 -7.79 6.53
C THR A 201 -4.42 -7.25 7.57
N PRO A 202 -4.89 -6.67 8.68
CA PRO A 202 -4.02 -6.29 9.79
C PRO A 202 -3.58 -7.50 10.67
N VAL A 203 -4.08 -8.71 10.41
CA VAL A 203 -3.70 -9.91 11.19
C VAL A 203 -2.28 -10.31 10.86
N GLY A 204 -1.42 -10.29 11.88
CA GLY A 204 0.03 -10.46 11.79
C GLY A 204 0.81 -9.21 12.23
N MET A 205 0.15 -8.05 12.36
CA MET A 205 0.76 -6.86 12.97
C MET A 205 1.06 -7.10 14.44
N ALA A 206 2.04 -6.37 15.00
CA ALA A 206 2.38 -6.44 16.42
C ALA A 206 1.18 -6.22 17.35
N LYS A 207 0.23 -5.35 16.96
CA LYS A 207 -1.00 -5.07 17.71
C LYS A 207 -2.10 -6.12 17.51
N LEU A 208 -2.02 -6.93 16.46
CA LEU A 208 -2.99 -7.96 16.13
C LEU A 208 -2.25 -9.22 15.65
N PRO A 209 -1.54 -9.92 16.55
CA PRO A 209 -0.73 -11.08 16.19
C PRO A 209 -1.61 -12.26 15.73
N GLY A 210 -0.99 -13.19 14.99
CA GLY A 210 -1.65 -14.40 14.48
C GLY A 210 -1.50 -14.55 12.98
N MET A 211 -2.33 -15.41 12.41
CA MET A 211 -2.34 -15.73 10.99
C MET A 211 -3.72 -15.44 10.39
N PRO A 212 -3.78 -14.91 9.17
CA PRO A 212 -5.07 -14.64 8.49
C PRO A 212 -5.74 -15.92 7.97
N VAL A 213 -4.99 -17.01 7.91
CA VAL A 213 -5.48 -18.33 7.46
C VAL A 213 -5.00 -19.42 8.41
N PRO A 214 -5.72 -20.55 8.55
CA PRO A 214 -5.23 -21.72 9.25
C PRO A 214 -3.89 -22.24 8.67
N ALA A 215 -2.95 -22.62 9.53
CA ALA A 215 -1.61 -23.06 9.12
C ALA A 215 -1.63 -24.31 8.23
N GLU A 216 -2.58 -25.20 8.47
CA GLU A 216 -2.79 -26.43 7.72
C GLU A 216 -3.19 -26.23 6.25
N LEU A 217 -3.60 -25.03 5.89
CA LEU A 217 -3.91 -24.68 4.50
C LEU A 217 -2.68 -24.20 3.71
N LEU A 218 -1.55 -23.99 4.38
CA LEU A 218 -0.31 -23.65 3.70
C LEU A 218 0.33 -24.90 3.08
N ARG A 219 0.88 -24.74 1.89
CA ARG A 219 1.59 -25.81 1.15
C ARG A 219 2.91 -25.27 0.60
N ALA A 220 3.91 -26.14 0.48
CA ALA A 220 5.25 -25.77 0.03
C ALA A 220 5.30 -25.18 -1.41
N ASP A 221 4.31 -25.49 -2.24
CA ASP A 221 4.19 -25.02 -3.62
C ASP A 221 3.50 -23.66 -3.77
N LEU A 222 2.96 -23.11 -2.66
CA LEU A 222 2.44 -21.75 -2.65
C LEU A 222 3.59 -20.72 -2.63
N TRP A 223 3.39 -19.61 -3.31
CA TRP A 223 4.08 -18.39 -2.92
C TRP A 223 3.17 -17.57 -1.98
N VAL A 224 3.78 -16.87 -1.04
CA VAL A 224 3.06 -16.11 -0.01
C VAL A 224 3.59 -14.68 0.03
N ALA A 225 2.70 -13.72 -0.14
CA ALA A 225 3.00 -12.30 -0.03
C ALA A 225 2.29 -11.64 1.16
N GLU A 226 2.97 -10.69 1.78
CA GLU A 226 2.53 -9.96 2.94
C GLU A 226 2.61 -8.46 2.66
N VAL A 227 1.66 -7.68 3.16
CA VAL A 227 1.75 -6.20 3.11
C VAL A 227 2.18 -5.59 4.45
N ILE A 228 2.14 -6.37 5.52
CA ILE A 228 2.62 -5.94 6.83
C ILE A 228 4.15 -5.82 6.76
N TYR A 229 4.65 -4.67 7.22
CA TYR A 229 6.09 -4.38 7.29
C TYR A 229 6.57 -4.13 8.73
N PHE A 230 5.67 -4.28 9.71
CA PHE A 230 6.01 -4.22 11.13
C PHE A 230 5.15 -5.20 11.93
N PRO A 231 5.72 -6.34 12.39
CA PRO A 231 7.09 -6.82 12.08
C PRO A 231 7.25 -7.20 10.60
N LEU A 232 8.51 -7.21 10.10
CA LEU A 232 8.79 -7.70 8.74
C LEU A 232 8.56 -9.20 8.61
N GLU A 233 8.87 -9.96 9.65
CA GLU A 233 8.59 -11.39 9.70
C GLU A 233 7.32 -11.65 10.51
N THR A 234 6.19 -11.68 9.81
CA THR A 234 4.91 -12.10 10.40
C THR A 234 4.89 -13.61 10.64
N GLU A 235 3.99 -14.09 11.51
CA GLU A 235 3.80 -15.52 11.73
C GLU A 235 3.46 -16.26 10.44
N LEU A 236 2.67 -15.64 9.54
CA LEU A 236 2.37 -16.17 8.21
C LEU A 236 3.65 -16.41 7.40
N LEU A 237 4.54 -15.43 7.32
CA LEU A 237 5.80 -15.56 6.57
C LEU A 237 6.74 -16.58 7.20
N ARG A 238 6.82 -16.61 8.53
CA ARG A 238 7.62 -17.58 9.27
C ARG A 238 7.18 -19.02 8.97
N GLN A 239 5.87 -19.29 9.02
CA GLN A 239 5.31 -20.60 8.71
C GLN A 239 5.51 -20.97 7.23
N ALA A 240 5.25 -20.04 6.32
CA ALA A 240 5.44 -20.26 4.89
C ALA A 240 6.91 -20.61 4.56
N ARG A 241 7.87 -19.88 5.13
CA ARG A 241 9.31 -20.14 4.95
C ARG A 241 9.71 -21.50 5.52
N ALA A 242 9.19 -21.90 6.68
CA ALA A 242 9.44 -23.20 7.27
C ALA A 242 8.96 -24.37 6.39
N LEU A 243 7.89 -24.15 5.59
CA LEU A 243 7.39 -25.11 4.61
C LEU A 243 8.15 -25.09 3.28
N GLY A 244 9.04 -24.10 3.05
CA GLY A 244 9.76 -23.94 1.79
C GLY A 244 9.05 -23.07 0.74
N CYS A 245 8.00 -22.34 1.12
CA CYS A 245 7.32 -21.42 0.21
C CYS A 245 8.25 -20.27 -0.22
N ARG A 246 8.08 -19.79 -1.44
CA ARG A 246 8.61 -18.47 -1.83
C ARG A 246 7.82 -17.38 -1.13
N THR A 247 8.49 -16.39 -0.57
CA THR A 247 7.82 -15.34 0.20
C THR A 247 8.21 -13.94 -0.26
N LEU A 248 7.27 -13.00 -0.14
CA LEU A 248 7.48 -11.57 -0.33
C LEU A 248 6.97 -10.85 0.93
N ASP A 249 7.83 -10.08 1.60
CA ASP A 249 7.45 -9.28 2.77
C ASP A 249 6.92 -7.89 2.38
N GLY A 250 6.26 -7.24 3.34
CA GLY A 250 5.67 -5.91 3.13
C GLY A 250 6.68 -4.76 3.05
N GLY A 251 7.93 -4.99 3.45
CA GLY A 251 8.97 -3.95 3.43
C GLY A 251 9.24 -3.43 2.02
N THR A 252 9.23 -4.33 1.04
CA THR A 252 9.42 -3.95 -0.36
C THR A 252 8.31 -3.02 -0.85
N MET A 253 7.05 -3.33 -0.57
CA MET A 253 5.92 -2.47 -0.89
C MET A 253 6.04 -1.11 -0.18
N ALA A 254 6.39 -1.11 1.11
CA ALA A 254 6.55 0.11 1.90
C ALA A 254 7.63 1.04 1.35
N VAL A 255 8.74 0.50 0.85
CA VAL A 255 9.80 1.28 0.22
C VAL A 255 9.37 1.81 -1.14
N PHE A 256 8.85 0.97 -2.03
CA PHE A 256 8.55 1.42 -3.39
C PHE A 256 7.35 2.38 -3.48
N GLN A 257 6.37 2.29 -2.56
CA GLN A 257 5.34 3.33 -2.45
C GLN A 257 5.96 4.67 -2.03
N ALA A 258 6.95 4.66 -1.10
CA ALA A 258 7.65 5.87 -0.68
C ALA A 258 8.55 6.44 -1.79
N VAL A 259 9.22 5.60 -2.59
CA VAL A 259 9.96 5.99 -3.80
C VAL A 259 9.03 6.77 -4.74
N LYS A 260 7.87 6.22 -5.05
CA LYS A 260 6.91 6.87 -5.96
C LYS A 260 6.32 8.16 -5.38
N ALA A 261 6.01 8.19 -4.09
CA ALA A 261 5.53 9.40 -3.44
C ALA A 261 6.61 10.50 -3.42
N PHE A 262 7.88 10.15 -3.14
CA PHE A 262 9.00 11.09 -3.21
C PHE A 262 9.14 11.71 -4.60
N GLU A 263 9.10 10.90 -5.66
CA GLU A 263 9.16 11.35 -7.04
C GLU A 263 8.01 12.32 -7.39
N LEU A 264 6.79 12.01 -6.95
CA LEU A 264 5.61 12.84 -7.16
C LEU A 264 5.74 14.21 -6.46
N PHE A 265 6.21 14.23 -5.20
CA PHE A 265 6.33 15.44 -4.40
C PHE A 265 7.53 16.30 -4.83
N SER A 266 8.68 15.69 -5.07
CA SER A 266 9.91 16.41 -5.40
C SER A 266 10.05 16.69 -6.91
N GLY A 267 9.44 15.85 -7.78
CA GLY A 267 9.67 15.85 -9.22
C GLY A 267 11.09 15.41 -9.60
N VAL A 268 11.79 14.70 -8.70
CA VAL A 268 13.14 14.16 -8.91
C VAL A 268 13.07 12.65 -8.72
N ALA A 269 13.77 11.88 -9.55
CA ALA A 269 13.85 10.44 -9.42
C ALA A 269 14.52 10.05 -8.09
N ALA A 270 13.89 9.16 -7.32
CA ALA A 270 14.45 8.65 -6.09
C ALA A 270 15.44 7.51 -6.35
N ASP A 271 16.45 7.37 -5.50
CA ASP A 271 17.33 6.20 -5.50
C ASP A 271 16.70 5.07 -4.67
N ALA A 272 16.00 4.17 -5.35
CA ALA A 272 15.29 3.07 -4.72
C ALA A 272 16.22 2.14 -3.93
N ALA A 273 17.46 1.91 -4.39
CA ALA A 273 18.42 1.07 -3.69
C ALA A 273 18.86 1.71 -2.36
N ARG A 274 19.11 3.02 -2.37
CA ARG A 274 19.44 3.78 -1.15
C ARG A 274 18.27 3.78 -0.17
N MET A 275 17.02 4.01 -0.66
CA MET A 275 15.84 3.98 0.20
C MET A 275 15.60 2.58 0.80
N GLN A 276 15.83 1.50 0.05
CA GLN A 276 15.77 0.12 0.57
C GLN A 276 16.83 -0.13 1.66
N ALA A 277 18.08 0.25 1.39
CA ALA A 277 19.16 0.10 2.37
C ALA A 277 18.88 0.90 3.66
N HIS A 278 18.32 2.10 3.52
CA HIS A 278 17.93 2.92 4.68
C HIS A 278 16.77 2.27 5.44
N PHE A 279 15.72 1.81 4.76
CA PHE A 279 14.61 1.11 5.41
C PHE A 279 15.08 -0.08 6.24
N ALA A 280 15.97 -0.90 5.67
CA ALA A 280 16.57 -2.04 6.38
C ALA A 280 17.39 -1.60 7.61
N SER A 281 18.01 -0.43 7.59
CA SER A 281 18.79 0.10 8.72
C SER A 281 17.94 0.66 9.87
N LEU A 282 16.65 0.88 9.67
CA LEU A 282 15.76 1.41 10.71
C LEU A 282 15.37 0.36 11.76
N GLY A 283 15.74 -0.92 11.54
CA GLY A 283 15.46 -2.04 12.45
C GLY A 283 13.95 -2.40 12.50
N ASP A 284 13.59 -3.33 13.36
CA ASP A 284 12.20 -3.67 13.70
C ASP A 284 11.65 -2.77 14.81
#